data_9f9da256779d5822dfa4743eefe0a53d
#
_entry.id   9f9da256779d5822dfa4743eefe0a53d
#
_cell.length_a   1.000
_cell.length_b   1.000
_cell.length_c   1.000
_cell.angle_alpha   90.00
_cell.angle_beta   90.00
_cell.angle_gamma   90.00
#
_symmetry.space_group_name_H-M   'P 1'
#
loop_
_entity.id
_entity.type
_entity.pdbx_description
1 polymer ?
#
loop_
_entity_poly.entity_id
_entity_poly.type
_entity_poly.pdbx_seq_one_letter_code
_entity_poly.pdbx_strand_id
1 'polypeptide(L)' 'MQVSDVMTRDVETIPPDASLQQAAQAMEAIGVGSLPVCDGRRLVGTLTDRDIVVRGVAAGRSPIEMLVRECMTQDIS' A
#
# COMPACT_ATOMS: atom_id res chain seq x y z
N MET A 1 -19.22 20.47 -4.83
CA MET A 1 -18.60 19.16 -4.67
C MET A 1 -19.53 18.22 -3.94
N GLN A 2 -19.52 16.99 -4.37
CA GLN A 2 -20.39 16.01 -3.77
C GLN A 2 -19.65 15.27 -2.66
N VAL A 3 -20.29 15.15 -1.53
CA VAL A 3 -19.72 14.41 -0.43
C VAL A 3 -19.49 12.95 -0.81
N SER A 4 -20.44 12.39 -1.53
CA SER A 4 -20.32 11.01 -1.97
C SER A 4 -19.13 10.81 -2.90
N ASP A 5 -18.82 11.81 -3.72
CA ASP A 5 -17.66 11.72 -4.60
C ASP A 5 -16.37 11.65 -3.80
N VAL A 6 -16.30 12.47 -2.77
CA VAL A 6 -15.12 12.47 -1.91
C VAL A 6 -14.98 11.13 -1.22
N MET A 7 -16.07 10.60 -0.71
CA MET A 7 -16.02 9.32 0.00
C MET A 7 -15.65 8.18 -0.92
N THR A 8 -16.16 8.21 -2.14
CA THR A 8 -15.87 7.16 -3.11
C THR A 8 -14.39 7.14 -3.45
N ARG A 9 -13.79 8.31 -3.55
CA ARG A 9 -12.39 8.41 -3.95
C ARG A 9 -11.42 8.32 -2.79
N ASP A 10 -11.94 8.38 -1.57
CA ASP A 10 -11.07 8.37 -0.40
C ASP A 10 -10.50 6.99 -0.13
N VAL A 11 -11.07 5.97 -0.73
CA VAL A 11 -10.57 4.62 -0.51
C VAL A 11 -9.51 4.33 -1.57
N GLU A 12 -8.28 4.68 -1.21
CA GLU A 12 -7.14 4.36 -2.06
C GLU A 12 -6.60 3.01 -1.67
N THR A 13 -6.45 2.17 -2.65
CA THR A 13 -5.89 0.84 -2.45
C THR A 13 -4.68 0.67 -3.35
N ILE A 14 -3.88 -0.35 -3.06
CA ILE A 14 -2.75 -0.68 -3.91
C ILE A 14 -2.77 -2.17 -4.20
N PRO A 15 -2.45 -2.58 -5.43
CA PRO A 15 -2.41 -4.01 -5.74
C PRO A 15 -1.17 -4.66 -5.14
N PRO A 16 -1.24 -5.96 -4.85
CA PRO A 16 -0.11 -6.66 -4.23
C PRO A 16 1.11 -6.78 -5.13
N ASP A 17 0.93 -6.64 -6.44
CA ASP A 17 2.05 -6.71 -7.39
C ASP A 17 2.63 -5.34 -7.74
N ALA A 18 2.18 -4.28 -7.09
CA ALA A 18 2.81 -2.98 -7.21
C ALA A 18 4.17 -2.99 -6.51
N SER A 19 5.06 -2.08 -6.91
CA SER A 19 6.34 -1.95 -6.25
C SER A 19 6.21 -1.16 -4.96
N LEU A 20 7.18 -1.30 -4.07
CA LEU A 20 7.22 -0.49 -2.85
C LEU A 20 7.34 0.99 -3.18
N GLN A 21 8.06 1.32 -4.25
CA GLN A 21 8.18 2.70 -4.67
C GLN A 21 6.82 3.30 -5.03
N GLN A 22 6.02 2.54 -5.77
CA GLN A 22 4.68 3.00 -6.12
C GLN A 22 3.82 3.20 -4.88
N ALA A 23 3.92 2.30 -3.92
CA ALA A 23 3.18 2.41 -2.68
C ALA A 23 3.60 3.65 -1.89
N ALA A 24 4.91 3.87 -1.79
CA ALA A 24 5.43 5.03 -1.07
C ALA A 24 4.99 6.33 -1.72
N GLN A 25 5.00 6.38 -3.05
CA GLN A 25 4.53 7.55 -3.78
C GLN A 25 3.05 7.81 -3.54
N ALA A 26 2.24 6.75 -3.49
CA ALA A 26 0.83 6.89 -3.20
C ALA A 26 0.59 7.41 -1.79
N MET A 27 1.34 6.89 -0.82
CA MET A 27 1.24 7.36 0.56
C MET A 27 1.61 8.83 0.67
N GLU A 28 2.65 9.25 -0.03
CA GLU A 28 3.06 10.64 -0.02
C GLU A 28 2.00 11.54 -0.64
N ALA A 29 1.45 11.11 -1.77
CA ALA A 29 0.48 11.92 -2.49
C ALA A 29 -0.80 12.11 -1.69
N ILE A 30 -1.21 11.11 -0.94
CA ILE A 30 -2.45 11.15 -0.16
C ILE A 30 -2.20 11.72 1.24
N GLY A 31 -0.99 11.57 1.74
CA GLY A 31 -0.65 12.00 3.09
C GLY A 31 -1.05 10.99 4.16
N VAL A 32 -0.90 9.70 3.86
CA VAL A 32 -1.25 8.64 4.80
C VAL A 32 -0.05 7.73 5.02
N GLY A 33 -0.07 7.00 6.13
CA GLY A 33 0.98 6.08 6.49
C GLY A 33 0.62 4.62 6.28
N SER A 34 -0.53 4.35 5.69
CA SER A 34 -0.94 2.99 5.42
C SER A 34 -1.88 2.94 4.24
N LEU A 35 -1.90 1.81 3.55
CA LEU A 35 -2.78 1.58 2.41
C LEU A 35 -3.34 0.17 2.50
N PRO A 36 -4.63 -0.01 2.22
CA PRO A 36 -5.17 -1.36 2.05
C PRO A 36 -4.61 -1.97 0.76
N VAL A 37 -4.25 -3.23 0.83
CA VAL A 37 -3.77 -3.97 -0.33
C VAL A 37 -4.90 -4.84 -0.84
N CYS A 38 -5.29 -4.61 -2.07
CA CYS A 38 -6.42 -5.32 -2.66
C CYS A 38 -6.01 -5.98 -3.96
N ASP A 39 -6.46 -7.21 -4.12
CA ASP A 39 -6.33 -7.95 -5.36
C ASP A 39 -7.70 -7.92 -6.03
N GLY A 40 -7.87 -7.00 -6.96
CA GLY A 40 -9.17 -6.70 -7.50
C GLY A 40 -10.05 -6.08 -6.43
N ARG A 41 -11.13 -6.75 -6.08
CA ARG A 41 -12.05 -6.28 -5.04
C ARG A 41 -11.79 -6.91 -3.68
N ARG A 42 -10.80 -7.77 -3.62
CA ARG A 42 -10.55 -8.55 -2.42
C ARG A 42 -9.43 -7.91 -1.61
N LEU A 43 -9.72 -7.62 -0.36
CA LEU A 43 -8.70 -7.12 0.56
C LEU A 43 -7.80 -8.29 0.96
N VAL A 44 -6.51 -8.16 0.69
CA VAL A 44 -5.55 -9.22 1.00
C VAL A 44 -4.58 -8.83 2.09
N GLY A 45 -4.52 -7.56 2.46
CA GLY A 45 -3.62 -7.14 3.52
C GLY A 45 -3.58 -5.65 3.66
N THR A 46 -2.63 -5.18 4.46
CA THR A 46 -2.39 -3.77 4.70
C THR A 46 -0.89 -3.51 4.62
N LEU A 47 -0.53 -2.41 3.98
CA LEU A 47 0.87 -2.00 3.90
C LEU A 47 1.03 -0.68 4.62
N THR A 48 1.97 -0.62 5.56
CA THR A 48 2.28 0.61 6.30
C THR A 48 3.64 1.13 5.89
N ASP A 49 3.88 2.41 6.19
CA ASP A 49 5.19 3.00 5.97
C ASP A 49 6.25 2.27 6.79
N ARG A 50 5.88 1.79 7.98
CA ARG A 50 6.79 1.00 8.79
C ARG A 50 7.15 -0.32 8.11
N ASP A 51 6.18 -0.97 7.47
CA ASP A 51 6.46 -2.20 6.72
C ASP A 51 7.50 -1.95 5.63
N ILE A 52 7.38 -0.83 4.94
CA ILE A 52 8.32 -0.48 3.88
C ILE A 52 9.71 -0.30 4.45
N VAL A 53 9.82 0.40 5.56
CA VAL A 53 11.14 0.65 6.17
C VAL A 53 11.73 -0.63 6.75
N VAL A 54 10.94 -1.36 7.53
CA VAL A 54 11.48 -2.51 8.28
C VAL A 54 11.71 -3.70 7.36
N ARG A 55 10.77 -3.99 6.47
CA ARG A 55 10.86 -5.19 5.65
C ARG A 55 11.47 -4.93 4.28
N GLY A 56 11.47 -3.67 3.83
CA GLY A 56 12.04 -3.29 2.56
C GLY A 56 13.43 -2.70 2.72
N VAL A 57 13.51 -1.52 3.31
CA VAL A 57 14.78 -0.79 3.38
C VAL A 57 15.77 -1.53 4.27
N ALA A 58 15.35 -1.99 5.44
CA ALA A 58 16.25 -2.69 6.36
C ALA A 58 16.75 -4.00 5.78
N ALA A 59 15.98 -4.62 4.89
CA ALA A 59 16.41 -5.85 4.23
C ALA A 59 17.42 -5.59 3.11
N GLY A 60 17.67 -4.33 2.78
CA GLY A 60 18.66 -3.98 1.75
C GLY A 60 18.16 -4.20 0.33
N ARG A 61 16.86 -4.30 0.14
CA ARG A 61 16.30 -4.55 -1.18
C ARG A 61 15.87 -3.25 -1.85
N SER A 62 15.85 -3.28 -3.17
CA SER A 62 15.47 -2.10 -3.94
C SER A 62 13.94 -1.92 -3.91
N PRO A 63 13.44 -0.74 -3.53
CA PRO A 63 12.00 -0.50 -3.53
C PRO A 63 11.38 -0.56 -4.91
N ILE A 64 12.17 -0.44 -5.97
CA ILE A 64 11.67 -0.56 -7.32
C ILE A 64 11.38 -2.02 -7.67
N GLU A 65 12.17 -2.93 -7.13
CA GLU A 65 12.07 -4.35 -7.46
C GLU A 65 11.20 -5.12 -6.48
N MET A 66 11.10 -4.64 -5.26
CA MET A 66 10.35 -5.35 -4.24
C MET A 66 8.87 -5.06 -4.36
N LEU A 67 8.06 -6.11 -4.27
CA LEU A 67 6.61 -5.98 -4.44
C LEU A 67 5.92 -5.76 -3.09
N VAL A 68 4.77 -5.10 -3.16
CA VAL A 68 3.95 -4.82 -1.99
C VAL A 68 3.65 -6.11 -1.22
N ARG A 69 3.31 -7.20 -1.93
CA ARG A 69 2.96 -8.45 -1.26
C ARG A 69 4.10 -9.03 -0.44
N GLU A 70 5.34 -8.63 -0.72
CA GLU A 70 6.49 -9.12 0.03
C GLU A 70 6.65 -8.39 1.35
N CYS A 71 6.00 -7.25 1.50
CA CYS A 71 6.16 -6.42 2.71
C CYS A 71 4.89 -6.25 3.51
N MET A 72 3.74 -6.44 2.89
CA MET A 72 2.46 -6.18 3.55
C MET A 72 2.21 -7.15 4.70
N THR A 73 1.34 -6.73 5.60
CA THR A 73 0.80 -7.61 6.62
C THR A 73 -0.46 -8.23 6.05
N GLN A 74 -0.48 -9.55 5.99
CA GLN A 74 -1.60 -10.25 5.39
C GLN A 74 -2.83 -10.20 6.28
N ASP A 75 -3.99 -10.13 5.63
CA ASP A 75 -5.26 -10.22 6.33
C ASP A 75 -5.60 -11.69 6.49
N ILE A 76 -5.59 -12.14 7.73
CA ILE A 76 -5.74 -13.57 8.05
C ILE A 76 -7.13 -13.86 8.63
N SER A 77 -8.05 -13.00 8.47
CA SER A 77 -9.38 -13.21 9.05
C SER A 77 -10.11 -14.42 8.46
#